data_6a99d84298da74b4646cdab27c94d4e7
#
_entry.id   6a99d84298da74b4646cdab27c94d4e7
#
_cell.length_a   1.000
_cell.length_b   1.000
_cell.length_c   1.000
_cell.angle_alpha   90.00
_cell.angle_beta   90.00
_cell.angle_gamma   90.00
#
_symmetry.space_group_name_H-M   'P 1'
#
loop_
_entity.id
_entity.type
_entity.pdbx_description
1 polymer ?
#
loop_
_entity_poly.entity_id
_entity_poly.type
_entity_poly.pdbx_seq_one_letter_code
_entity_poly.pdbx_strand_id
1 'polypeptide(L)'
;MTVNNTDAIEKLAAVFFASDQSDARRIFHGRGHLFPGLEHVCIDWFRPLVLITAHAAIDDIEGLTEILLRADELKQIRTIVLQNRFERGAPAQTIYGEAAGPIVAKEGNLLFDVHPGTQQNCGLFLDMRCLRDWLLENSGEANVLNLFAYTCSLSVAAIAGGAKLVTNVDMSKTSIKWGEGNHTLNRQDLSNVHSVPHNLFKSWGKMKQFGRYDIVVI
;
A
#
# COMPACT_ATOMS: atom_id res chain seq x y z
N MET A 1 15.64 1.91 34.15
CA MET A 1 15.32 0.69 33.37
C MET A 1 14.76 1.20 32.04
N THR A 2 15.59 1.28 31.05
CA THR A 2 15.17 1.55 29.67
C THR A 2 14.37 0.35 29.21
N VAL A 3 13.04 0.44 29.22
CA VAL A 3 12.17 -0.52 28.52
C VAL A 3 12.62 -0.46 27.07
N ASN A 4 13.12 -1.56 26.53
CA ASN A 4 13.49 -1.65 25.14
C ASN A 4 12.22 -1.37 24.32
N ASN A 5 12.14 -0.18 23.71
CA ASN A 5 10.98 0.27 22.94
C ASN A 5 10.60 -0.71 21.80
N THR A 6 11.51 -1.62 21.43
CA THR A 6 11.31 -2.63 20.37
C THR A 6 10.47 -3.84 20.77
N ASP A 7 10.18 -4.05 22.06
CA ASP A 7 9.35 -5.17 22.55
C ASP A 7 7.96 -5.22 21.90
N ALA A 8 7.39 -4.04 21.58
CA ALA A 8 6.10 -3.95 20.92
C ALA A 8 6.19 -4.46 19.48
N ILE A 9 7.26 -4.12 18.77
CA ILE A 9 7.49 -4.60 17.39
C ILE A 9 7.71 -6.11 17.41
N GLU A 10 8.53 -6.63 18.33
CA GLU A 10 8.79 -8.06 18.48
C GLU A 10 7.50 -8.86 18.70
N LYS A 11 6.66 -8.44 19.64
CA LYS A 11 5.37 -9.09 19.91
C LYS A 11 4.43 -9.08 18.70
N LEU A 12 4.30 -7.93 18.01
CA LEU A 12 3.42 -7.81 16.85
C LEU A 12 3.95 -8.61 15.67
N ALA A 13 5.27 -8.61 15.43
CA ALA A 13 5.91 -9.40 14.38
C ALA A 13 5.76 -10.90 14.66
N ALA A 14 5.97 -11.36 15.91
CA ALA A 14 5.79 -12.76 16.29
C ALA A 14 4.35 -13.23 16.06
N VAL A 15 3.36 -12.44 16.48
CA VAL A 15 1.94 -12.76 16.22
C VAL A 15 1.65 -12.78 14.72
N PHE A 16 2.22 -11.83 13.98
CA PHE A 16 2.01 -11.75 12.54
C PHE A 16 2.59 -12.94 11.80
N PHE A 17 3.86 -13.31 12.07
CA PHE A 17 4.56 -14.40 11.38
C PHE A 17 4.31 -15.79 11.96
N ALA A 18 3.46 -15.94 13.00
CA ALA A 18 3.07 -17.24 13.55
C ALA A 18 2.38 -18.15 12.54
N SER A 19 1.91 -17.60 11.40
CA SER A 19 1.30 -18.35 10.31
C SER A 19 1.81 -17.85 8.95
N ASP A 20 1.51 -18.61 7.89
CA ASP A 20 1.85 -18.22 6.52
C ASP A 20 1.08 -16.96 6.11
N GLN A 21 1.81 -15.89 5.75
CA GLN A 21 1.26 -14.59 5.42
C GLN A 21 1.34 -14.31 3.91
N SER A 22 0.25 -14.58 3.20
CA SER A 22 0.18 -14.31 1.76
C SER A 22 -0.21 -12.87 1.43
N ASP A 23 -1.01 -12.22 2.28
CA ASP A 23 -1.55 -10.90 2.04
C ASP A 23 -0.60 -9.78 2.47
N ALA A 24 -0.57 -8.71 1.68
CA ALA A 24 0.09 -7.47 2.07
C ALA A 24 -0.61 -6.87 3.30
N ARG A 25 0.16 -6.53 4.32
CA ARG A 25 -0.36 -5.97 5.58
C ARG A 25 0.66 -5.09 6.28
N ARG A 26 0.16 -4.14 7.06
CA ARG A 26 0.97 -3.40 8.02
C ARG A 26 1.18 -4.25 9.27
N ILE A 27 2.45 -4.50 9.60
CA ILE A 27 2.86 -5.23 10.81
C ILE A 27 2.90 -4.28 12.00
N PHE A 28 3.49 -3.07 11.80
CA PHE A 28 3.67 -2.08 12.85
C PHE A 28 3.40 -0.66 12.34
N HIS A 29 2.71 0.13 13.18
CA HIS A 29 2.38 1.53 12.89
C HIS A 29 2.68 2.43 14.09
N GLY A 30 3.89 3.01 14.13
CA GLY A 30 4.30 3.91 15.21
C GLY A 30 3.62 5.28 15.17
N ARG A 31 3.32 5.81 13.97
CA ARG A 31 2.79 7.16 13.76
C ARG A 31 1.45 7.47 14.44
N GLY A 32 0.75 6.46 14.94
CA GLY A 32 -0.47 6.63 15.73
C GLY A 32 -0.23 7.04 17.18
N HIS A 33 1.02 7.27 17.59
CA HIS A 33 1.44 7.65 18.96
C HIS A 33 1.02 6.65 20.06
N LEU A 34 0.71 5.40 19.69
CA LEU A 34 0.39 4.34 20.66
C LEU A 34 1.65 3.70 21.26
N PHE A 35 2.81 3.92 20.66
CA PHE A 35 4.09 3.33 21.01
C PHE A 35 5.13 4.43 21.20
N PRO A 36 5.27 4.99 22.44
CA PRO A 36 6.19 6.07 22.74
C PRO A 36 7.64 5.73 22.34
N GLY A 37 8.28 6.64 21.58
CA GLY A 37 9.64 6.48 21.05
C GLY A 37 9.74 5.70 19.73
N LEU A 38 8.63 5.18 19.20
CA LEU A 38 8.56 4.49 17.91
C LEU A 38 7.66 5.22 16.89
N GLU A 39 7.30 6.48 17.15
CA GLU A 39 6.39 7.27 16.32
C GLU A 39 6.91 7.47 14.90
N HIS A 40 8.19 7.26 14.68
CA HIS A 40 8.86 7.45 13.41
C HIS A 40 8.97 6.17 12.57
N VAL A 41 8.47 5.00 13.07
CA VAL A 41 8.62 3.71 12.41
C VAL A 41 7.29 3.17 11.91
N CYS A 42 7.24 2.73 10.65
CA CYS A 42 6.19 1.86 10.10
C CYS A 42 6.84 0.63 9.47
N ILE A 43 6.21 -0.53 9.64
CA ILE A 43 6.69 -1.80 9.07
C ILE A 43 5.55 -2.43 8.28
N ASP A 44 5.76 -2.57 6.98
CA ASP A 44 4.80 -3.10 6.03
C ASP A 44 5.32 -4.42 5.43
N TRP A 45 4.43 -5.38 5.28
CA TRP A 45 4.68 -6.66 4.66
C TRP A 45 4.14 -6.70 3.24
N PHE A 46 4.99 -7.02 2.28
CA PHE A 46 4.67 -7.31 0.89
C PHE A 46 5.40 -8.59 0.50
N ARG A 47 4.78 -9.75 0.69
CA ARG A 47 5.45 -11.04 0.51
C ARG A 47 6.29 -11.10 -0.77
N PRO A 48 7.56 -11.47 -0.70
CA PRO A 48 8.34 -11.92 0.48
C PRO A 48 9.20 -10.81 1.11
N LEU A 49 8.79 -9.55 1.02
CA LEU A 49 9.54 -8.36 1.39
C LEU A 49 8.91 -7.63 2.59
N VAL A 50 9.76 -7.24 3.54
CA VAL A 50 9.42 -6.26 4.58
C VAL A 50 9.93 -4.89 4.17
N LEU A 51 9.06 -3.87 4.19
CA LEU A 51 9.41 -2.47 4.02
C LEU A 51 9.36 -1.76 5.37
N ILE A 52 10.51 -1.33 5.86
CA ILE A 52 10.62 -0.44 7.02
C ILE A 52 10.64 0.99 6.50
N THR A 53 9.66 1.78 6.92
CA THR A 53 9.59 3.21 6.60
C THR A 53 9.96 4.02 7.83
N ALA A 54 11.08 4.74 7.77
CA ALA A 54 11.59 5.59 8.81
C ALA A 54 11.24 7.07 8.54
N HIS A 55 10.60 7.74 9.51
CA HIS A 55 10.29 9.18 9.48
C HIS A 55 11.26 10.01 10.33
N ALA A 56 12.17 9.38 11.03
CA ALA A 56 13.39 9.89 11.64
C ALA A 56 14.42 8.76 11.67
N ALA A 57 15.67 9.04 12.03
CA ALA A 57 16.71 8.02 12.12
C ALA A 57 16.31 6.92 13.13
N ILE A 58 16.63 5.67 12.81
CA ILE A 58 16.47 4.51 13.69
C ILE A 58 17.87 4.21 14.26
N ASP A 59 18.02 4.30 15.56
CA ASP A 59 19.33 4.18 16.24
C ASP A 59 19.91 2.77 16.10
N ASP A 60 19.08 1.73 16.18
CA ASP A 60 19.49 0.33 16.08
C ASP A 60 18.70 -0.41 15.00
N ILE A 61 19.05 -0.15 13.75
CA ILE A 61 18.42 -0.82 12.60
C ILE A 61 18.83 -2.29 12.47
N GLU A 62 20.02 -2.64 12.94
CA GLU A 62 20.51 -4.02 12.94
C GLU A 62 19.71 -4.86 13.94
N GLY A 63 19.53 -4.38 15.17
CA GLY A 63 18.70 -5.04 16.18
C GLY A 63 17.24 -5.15 15.75
N LEU A 64 16.68 -4.13 15.09
CA LEU A 64 15.33 -4.20 14.54
C LEU A 64 15.22 -5.28 13.44
N THR A 65 16.23 -5.38 12.59
CA THR A 65 16.30 -6.42 11.55
C THR A 65 16.34 -7.81 12.15
N GLU A 66 17.18 -8.02 13.17
CA GLU A 66 17.27 -9.30 13.89
C GLU A 66 15.95 -9.70 14.57
N ILE A 67 15.25 -8.73 15.17
CA ILE A 67 13.92 -8.96 15.78
C ILE A 67 12.93 -9.49 14.72
N LEU A 68 12.87 -8.87 13.55
CA LEU A 68 11.96 -9.29 12.48
C LEU A 68 12.31 -10.69 11.96
N LEU A 69 13.59 -10.97 11.74
CA LEU A 69 14.05 -12.29 11.28
C LEU A 69 13.82 -13.39 12.31
N ARG A 70 14.00 -13.09 13.60
CA ARG A 70 13.74 -14.04 14.70
C ARG A 70 12.24 -14.32 14.85
N ALA A 71 11.39 -13.31 14.64
CA ALA A 71 9.95 -13.44 14.68
C ALA A 71 9.39 -14.29 13.53
N ASP A 72 10.08 -14.35 12.40
CA ASP A 72 9.70 -15.14 11.22
C ASP A 72 10.24 -16.56 11.26
N GLU A 73 9.69 -17.40 12.15
CA GLU A 73 10.08 -18.81 12.27
C GLU A 73 9.87 -19.61 10.98
N LEU A 74 8.90 -19.22 10.16
CA LEU A 74 8.57 -19.86 8.88
C LEU A 74 9.48 -19.42 7.72
N LYS A 75 10.42 -18.51 7.97
CA LYS A 75 11.39 -17.98 7.00
C LYS A 75 10.73 -17.42 5.73
N GLN A 76 9.66 -16.68 5.90
CA GLN A 76 8.90 -16.05 4.82
C GLN A 76 9.60 -14.78 4.29
N ILE A 77 10.38 -14.09 5.16
CA ILE A 77 11.12 -12.88 4.80
C ILE A 77 12.33 -13.26 3.93
N ARG A 78 12.40 -12.72 2.73
CA ARG A 78 13.54 -12.86 1.81
C ARG A 78 14.32 -11.57 1.67
N THR A 79 13.66 -10.44 1.88
CA THR A 79 14.25 -9.12 1.70
C THR A 79 13.70 -8.16 2.75
N ILE A 80 14.56 -7.31 3.31
CA ILE A 80 14.14 -6.17 4.13
C ILE A 80 14.72 -4.90 3.49
N VAL A 81 13.84 -3.95 3.23
CA VAL A 81 14.16 -2.63 2.69
C VAL A 81 13.92 -1.58 3.76
N LEU A 82 14.89 -0.72 4.01
CA LEU A 82 14.75 0.49 4.81
C LEU A 82 14.57 1.69 3.89
N GLN A 83 13.50 2.46 4.07
CA GLN A 83 13.26 3.71 3.37
C GLN A 83 13.26 4.90 4.35
N ASN A 84 14.20 5.83 4.16
CA ASN A 84 14.37 7.02 4.98
C ASN A 84 13.53 8.19 4.45
N ARG A 85 12.28 8.29 4.90
CA ARG A 85 11.36 9.36 4.43
C ARG A 85 11.65 10.73 5.00
N PHE A 86 12.49 10.84 6.00
CA PHE A 86 12.97 12.11 6.56
C PHE A 86 14.09 12.74 5.70
N GLU A 87 14.71 11.96 4.83
CA GLU A 87 15.74 12.44 3.91
C GLU A 87 15.12 12.90 2.57
N ARG A 88 15.79 13.86 1.93
CA ARG A 88 15.34 14.35 0.60
C ARG A 88 15.39 13.23 -0.43
N GLY A 89 14.26 13.03 -1.11
CA GLY A 89 14.11 11.96 -2.11
C GLY A 89 13.70 10.62 -1.53
N ALA A 90 13.55 10.52 -0.21
CA ALA A 90 13.18 9.30 0.49
C ALA A 90 14.02 8.08 0.06
N PRO A 91 15.37 8.14 0.17
CA PRO A 91 16.24 7.06 -0.27
C PRO A 91 15.88 5.75 0.43
N ALA A 92 16.09 4.65 -0.29
CA ALA A 92 15.88 3.32 0.24
C ALA A 92 17.09 2.44 -0.03
N GLN A 93 17.32 1.51 0.88
CA GLN A 93 18.39 0.52 0.79
C GLN A 93 17.88 -0.86 1.21
N THR A 94 18.37 -1.89 0.55
CA THR A 94 18.20 -3.27 1.02
C THR A 94 19.18 -3.50 2.18
N ILE A 95 18.63 -3.81 3.36
CA ILE A 95 19.42 -4.08 4.57
C ILE A 95 19.54 -5.57 4.89
N TYR A 96 18.71 -6.40 4.25
CA TYR A 96 18.76 -7.86 4.34
C TYR A 96 18.27 -8.50 3.03
N GLY A 97 18.94 -9.57 2.60
CA GLY A 97 18.58 -10.35 1.43
C GLY A 97 18.99 -9.73 0.10
N GLU A 98 18.27 -10.07 -0.96
CA GLU A 98 18.59 -9.60 -2.31
C GLU A 98 18.00 -8.22 -2.59
N ALA A 99 18.53 -7.54 -3.61
CA ALA A 99 18.04 -6.23 -4.03
C ALA A 99 16.54 -6.28 -4.36
N ALA A 100 15.78 -5.35 -3.78
CA ALA A 100 14.36 -5.25 -4.03
C ALA A 100 14.07 -4.78 -5.47
N GLY A 101 13.10 -5.44 -6.09
CA GLY A 101 12.51 -5.05 -7.37
C GLY A 101 11.01 -4.88 -7.26
N PRO A 102 10.31 -4.60 -8.38
CA PRO A 102 8.86 -4.65 -8.42
C PRO A 102 8.35 -6.03 -8.03
N ILE A 103 7.29 -6.06 -7.22
CA ILE A 103 6.64 -7.30 -6.77
C ILE A 103 5.12 -7.19 -6.93
N VAL A 104 4.45 -8.33 -7.02
CA VAL A 104 2.99 -8.39 -7.00
C VAL A 104 2.54 -8.65 -5.57
N ALA A 105 1.96 -7.63 -4.93
CA ALA A 105 1.35 -7.75 -3.62
C ALA A 105 -0.07 -8.30 -3.75
N LYS A 106 -0.43 -9.22 -2.85
CA LYS A 106 -1.77 -9.80 -2.76
C LYS A 106 -2.54 -9.17 -1.59
N GLU A 107 -3.81 -8.90 -1.78
CA GLU A 107 -4.74 -8.53 -0.72
C GLU A 107 -6.09 -9.21 -0.97
N GLY A 108 -6.40 -10.28 -0.21
CA GLY A 108 -7.52 -11.16 -0.51
C GLY A 108 -7.40 -11.79 -1.89
N ASN A 109 -8.34 -11.47 -2.78
CA ASN A 109 -8.31 -11.93 -4.17
C ASN A 109 -7.75 -10.87 -5.14
N LEU A 110 -7.34 -9.69 -4.64
CA LEU A 110 -6.79 -8.62 -5.45
C LEU A 110 -5.27 -8.67 -5.50
N LEU A 111 -4.73 -8.24 -6.64
CA LEU A 111 -3.31 -8.17 -6.92
C LEU A 111 -2.91 -6.72 -7.23
N PHE A 112 -1.78 -6.28 -6.71
CA PHE A 112 -1.27 -4.94 -6.91
C PHE A 112 0.21 -4.97 -7.25
N ASP A 113 0.59 -4.27 -8.30
CA ASP A 113 1.99 -4.02 -8.64
C ASP A 113 2.55 -2.99 -7.63
N VAL A 114 3.57 -3.36 -6.88
CA VAL A 114 4.22 -2.51 -5.88
C VAL A 114 5.72 -2.46 -6.09
N HIS A 115 6.29 -1.28 -5.86
CA HIS A 115 7.71 -0.98 -6.07
C HIS A 115 8.35 -0.47 -4.77
N PRO A 116 8.61 -1.35 -3.79
CA PRO A 116 9.17 -0.94 -2.49
C PRO A 116 10.53 -0.29 -2.68
N GLY A 117 10.71 0.88 -2.07
CA GLY A 117 11.98 1.58 -2.06
C GLY A 117 12.39 2.31 -3.35
N THR A 118 11.62 2.22 -4.44
CA THR A 118 11.97 2.89 -5.71
C THR A 118 11.43 4.31 -5.80
N GLN A 119 10.35 4.60 -5.10
CA GLN A 119 9.69 5.91 -5.04
C GLN A 119 9.27 6.21 -3.60
N GLN A 120 8.87 7.47 -3.34
CA GLN A 120 8.38 7.85 -2.02
C GLN A 120 7.21 6.97 -1.55
N ASN A 121 6.30 6.58 -2.44
CA ASN A 121 5.19 5.66 -2.16
C ASN A 121 5.34 4.41 -3.04
N CYS A 122 5.18 3.24 -2.43
CA CYS A 122 5.45 1.96 -3.09
C CYS A 122 4.37 1.46 -4.07
N GLY A 123 3.27 2.17 -4.21
CA GLY A 123 2.18 1.78 -5.13
C GLY A 123 0.90 1.30 -4.44
N LEU A 124 0.95 0.91 -3.17
CA LEU A 124 -0.23 0.48 -2.41
C LEU A 124 -0.24 1.11 -1.02
N PHE A 125 -1.33 1.77 -0.66
CA PHE A 125 -1.59 2.26 0.68
C PHE A 125 -2.33 1.19 1.50
N LEU A 126 -1.63 0.54 2.44
CA LEU A 126 -2.19 -0.57 3.23
C LEU A 126 -3.26 -0.11 4.25
N ASP A 127 -3.20 1.12 4.70
CA ASP A 127 -4.21 1.74 5.58
C ASP A 127 -5.57 1.92 4.91
N MET A 128 -5.62 1.89 3.56
CA MET A 128 -6.87 1.95 2.80
C MET A 128 -7.55 0.59 2.62
N ARG A 129 -7.04 -0.47 3.24
CA ARG A 129 -7.61 -1.83 3.12
C ARG A 129 -9.09 -1.88 3.48
N CYS A 130 -9.48 -1.32 4.62
CA CYS A 130 -10.89 -1.33 5.04
C CYS A 130 -11.81 -0.67 4.02
N LEU A 131 -11.34 0.39 3.32
CA LEU A 131 -12.13 1.02 2.27
C LEU A 131 -12.18 0.14 1.01
N ARG A 132 -11.10 -0.59 0.67
CA ARG A 132 -11.15 -1.56 -0.43
C ARG A 132 -12.10 -2.71 -0.14
N ASP A 133 -12.07 -3.25 1.08
CA ASP A 133 -13.00 -4.31 1.52
C ASP A 133 -14.46 -3.81 1.43
N TRP A 134 -14.71 -2.58 1.90
CA TRP A 134 -16.05 -1.96 1.78
C TRP A 134 -16.49 -1.79 0.33
N LEU A 135 -15.60 -1.36 -0.58
CA LEU A 135 -15.91 -1.22 -2.01
C LEU A 135 -16.19 -2.56 -2.67
N LEU A 136 -15.45 -3.62 -2.29
CA LEU A 136 -15.75 -4.98 -2.75
C LEU A 136 -17.17 -5.43 -2.41
N GLU A 137 -17.69 -5.02 -1.25
CA GLU A 137 -19.00 -5.43 -0.77
C GLU A 137 -20.13 -4.53 -1.27
N ASN A 138 -19.85 -3.24 -1.58
CA ASN A 138 -20.89 -2.23 -1.77
C ASN A 138 -20.90 -1.58 -3.15
N SER A 139 -20.06 -2.00 -4.10
CA SER A 139 -19.98 -1.35 -5.41
C SER A 139 -20.86 -1.97 -6.50
N GLY A 140 -21.66 -2.99 -6.19
CA GLY A 140 -22.49 -3.67 -7.19
C GLY A 140 -23.36 -2.71 -8.00
N GLU A 141 -23.23 -2.75 -9.35
CA GLU A 141 -23.92 -1.90 -10.34
C GLU A 141 -23.68 -0.38 -10.18
N ALA A 142 -22.83 0.06 -9.26
CA ALA A 142 -22.56 1.46 -8.98
C ALA A 142 -21.65 2.12 -10.02
N ASN A 143 -21.86 3.42 -10.24
CA ASN A 143 -20.90 4.32 -10.88
C ASN A 143 -20.05 4.97 -9.78
N VAL A 144 -18.75 4.70 -9.79
CA VAL A 144 -17.82 5.13 -8.75
C VAL A 144 -16.92 6.26 -9.26
N LEU A 145 -16.80 7.34 -8.49
CA LEU A 145 -15.80 8.40 -8.71
C LEU A 145 -14.68 8.24 -7.70
N ASN A 146 -13.48 7.95 -8.17
CA ASN A 146 -12.27 7.81 -7.37
C ASN A 146 -11.38 9.04 -7.58
N LEU A 147 -11.34 9.91 -6.57
CA LEU A 147 -10.56 11.14 -6.57
C LEU A 147 -9.19 10.90 -5.91
N PHE A 148 -8.15 11.57 -6.41
CA PHE A 148 -6.77 11.33 -5.99
C PHE A 148 -6.38 9.85 -6.13
N ALA A 149 -6.74 9.31 -7.29
CA ALA A 149 -6.80 7.86 -7.52
C ALA A 149 -5.44 7.13 -7.39
N TYR A 150 -4.32 7.86 -7.49
CA TYR A 150 -2.96 7.31 -7.44
C TYR A 150 -2.85 6.08 -8.37
N THR A 151 -2.50 4.91 -7.85
CA THR A 151 -2.40 3.63 -8.57
C THR A 151 -3.73 2.88 -8.67
N CYS A 152 -4.84 3.56 -8.45
CA CYS A 152 -6.22 3.07 -8.62
C CYS A 152 -6.60 1.85 -7.77
N SER A 153 -5.95 1.62 -6.62
CA SER A 153 -6.25 0.43 -5.80
C SER A 153 -7.72 0.37 -5.32
N LEU A 154 -8.34 1.53 -5.04
CA LEU A 154 -9.77 1.62 -4.70
C LEU A 154 -10.65 1.30 -5.90
N SER A 155 -10.27 1.76 -7.09
CA SER A 155 -10.95 1.47 -8.34
C SER A 155 -10.92 -0.03 -8.68
N VAL A 156 -9.75 -0.68 -8.50
CA VAL A 156 -9.61 -2.14 -8.67
C VAL A 156 -10.58 -2.88 -7.75
N ALA A 157 -10.68 -2.47 -6.48
CA ALA A 157 -11.62 -3.06 -5.54
C ALA A 157 -13.09 -2.82 -5.95
N ALA A 158 -13.43 -1.61 -6.40
CA ALA A 158 -14.77 -1.29 -6.84
C ALA A 158 -15.21 -2.12 -8.05
N ILE A 159 -14.35 -2.27 -9.08
CA ILE A 159 -14.65 -3.13 -10.25
C ILE A 159 -14.77 -4.59 -9.83
N ALA A 160 -13.90 -5.08 -8.93
CA ALA A 160 -14.02 -6.45 -8.41
C ALA A 160 -15.31 -6.66 -7.59
N GLY A 161 -15.83 -5.62 -6.94
CA GLY A 161 -17.13 -5.58 -6.24
C GLY A 161 -18.35 -5.41 -7.16
N GLY A 162 -18.14 -5.41 -8.50
CA GLY A 162 -19.23 -5.33 -9.47
C GLY A 162 -19.63 -3.91 -9.86
N ALA A 163 -18.79 -2.91 -9.66
CA ALA A 163 -19.06 -1.56 -10.15
C ALA A 163 -19.25 -1.58 -11.67
N LYS A 164 -20.30 -0.90 -12.13
CA LYS A 164 -20.62 -0.76 -13.54
C LYS A 164 -19.61 0.12 -14.27
N LEU A 165 -19.13 1.14 -13.59
CA LEU A 165 -18.18 2.11 -14.13
C LEU A 165 -17.36 2.72 -13.00
N VAL A 166 -16.05 2.89 -13.21
CA VAL A 166 -15.20 3.71 -12.32
C VAL A 166 -14.54 4.83 -13.11
N THR A 167 -14.57 6.05 -12.56
CA THR A 167 -13.83 7.20 -13.08
C THR A 167 -12.71 7.55 -12.12
N ASN A 168 -11.46 7.35 -12.53
CA ASN A 168 -10.26 7.69 -11.78
C ASN A 168 -9.77 9.09 -12.14
N VAL A 169 -9.56 9.94 -11.14
CA VAL A 169 -9.04 11.30 -11.31
C VAL A 169 -7.76 11.46 -10.50
N ASP A 170 -6.65 11.71 -11.17
CA ASP A 170 -5.37 12.05 -10.56
C ASP A 170 -4.57 12.97 -11.47
N MET A 171 -3.71 13.84 -10.91
CA MET A 171 -2.86 14.72 -11.72
C MET A 171 -1.70 13.97 -12.37
N SER A 172 -1.25 12.88 -11.76
CA SER A 172 -0.11 12.08 -12.21
C SER A 172 -0.53 11.10 -13.29
N LYS A 173 -0.15 11.37 -14.54
CA LYS A 173 -0.33 10.43 -15.66
C LYS A 173 0.37 9.10 -15.40
N THR A 174 1.54 9.13 -14.77
CA THR A 174 2.31 7.92 -14.43
C THR A 174 1.56 7.07 -13.44
N SER A 175 0.97 7.66 -12.40
CA SER A 175 0.18 6.93 -11.40
C SER A 175 -1.08 6.32 -12.02
N ILE A 176 -1.79 7.07 -12.87
CA ILE A 176 -2.97 6.55 -13.60
C ILE A 176 -2.57 5.36 -14.49
N LYS A 177 -1.47 5.47 -15.25
CA LYS A 177 -1.00 4.36 -16.08
C LYS A 177 -0.62 3.13 -15.26
N TRP A 178 -0.02 3.33 -14.08
CA TRP A 178 0.24 2.25 -13.13
C TRP A 178 -1.07 1.61 -12.65
N GLY A 179 -2.09 2.43 -12.38
CA GLY A 179 -3.44 1.97 -12.04
C GLY A 179 -4.10 1.13 -13.13
N GLU A 180 -3.96 1.51 -14.40
CA GLU A 180 -4.42 0.70 -15.54
C GLU A 180 -3.72 -0.66 -15.57
N GLY A 181 -2.42 -0.69 -15.22
CA GLY A 181 -1.67 -1.94 -15.02
C GLY A 181 -2.25 -2.80 -13.89
N ASN A 182 -2.68 -2.20 -12.78
CA ASN A 182 -3.33 -2.91 -11.68
C ASN A 182 -4.67 -3.52 -12.09
N HIS A 183 -5.49 -2.81 -12.87
CA HIS A 183 -6.71 -3.38 -13.45
C HIS A 183 -6.41 -4.57 -14.35
N THR A 184 -5.40 -4.44 -15.24
CA THR A 184 -4.96 -5.52 -16.14
C THR A 184 -4.47 -6.73 -15.35
N LEU A 185 -3.70 -6.51 -14.28
CA LEU A 185 -3.20 -7.57 -13.39
C LEU A 185 -4.34 -8.37 -12.75
N ASN A 186 -5.46 -7.72 -12.47
CA ASN A 186 -6.69 -8.33 -11.95
C ASN A 186 -7.64 -8.82 -13.06
N ARG A 187 -7.24 -8.82 -14.34
CA ARG A 187 -8.04 -9.25 -15.49
C ARG A 187 -9.37 -8.50 -15.63
N GLN A 188 -9.38 -7.23 -15.22
CA GLN A 188 -10.57 -6.38 -15.29
C GLN A 188 -10.69 -5.72 -16.67
N ASP A 189 -11.91 -5.54 -17.14
CA ASP A 189 -12.19 -4.88 -18.42
C ASP A 189 -12.00 -3.36 -18.28
N LEU A 190 -11.01 -2.82 -19.01
CA LEU A 190 -10.70 -1.39 -19.02
C LEU A 190 -11.78 -0.53 -19.68
N SER A 191 -12.74 -1.12 -20.43
CA SER A 191 -13.89 -0.38 -20.97
C SER A 191 -14.78 0.21 -19.88
N ASN A 192 -14.74 -0.36 -18.69
CA ASN A 192 -15.47 0.09 -17.49
C ASN A 192 -14.63 1.01 -16.60
N VAL A 193 -13.44 1.44 -17.05
CA VAL A 193 -12.51 2.25 -16.27
C VAL A 193 -12.13 3.52 -17.05
N HIS A 194 -12.64 4.66 -16.61
CA HIS A 194 -12.27 5.95 -17.19
C HIS A 194 -11.13 6.58 -16.40
N SER A 195 -10.09 6.97 -17.12
CA SER A 195 -8.90 7.64 -16.58
C SER A 195 -8.91 9.12 -16.93
N VAL A 196 -8.88 9.99 -15.93
CA VAL A 196 -8.81 11.45 -16.08
C VAL A 196 -7.50 11.97 -15.46
N PRO A 197 -6.38 11.95 -16.20
CA PRO A 197 -5.08 12.41 -15.71
C PRO A 197 -5.01 13.93 -15.71
N HIS A 198 -5.77 14.58 -14.86
CA HIS A 198 -5.95 16.02 -14.81
C HIS A 198 -6.08 16.56 -13.38
N ASN A 199 -5.81 17.84 -13.23
CA ASN A 199 -6.11 18.58 -12.00
C ASN A 199 -7.63 18.53 -11.73
N LEU A 200 -8.02 17.97 -10.59
CA LEU A 200 -9.40 17.83 -10.16
C LEU A 200 -10.20 19.14 -10.30
N PHE A 201 -9.65 20.26 -9.77
CA PHE A 201 -10.32 21.56 -9.75
C PHE A 201 -10.54 22.17 -11.15
N LYS A 202 -9.87 21.63 -12.18
CA LYS A 202 -10.02 22.06 -13.58
C LYS A 202 -10.79 21.04 -14.43
N SER A 203 -11.30 19.98 -13.84
CA SER A 203 -11.81 18.80 -14.58
C SER A 203 -13.28 18.48 -14.32
N TRP A 204 -14.00 19.32 -13.58
CA TRP A 204 -15.41 19.08 -13.25
C TRP A 204 -16.30 18.84 -14.48
N GLY A 205 -16.04 19.58 -15.57
CA GLY A 205 -16.76 19.40 -16.83
C GLY A 205 -16.53 18.01 -17.45
N LYS A 206 -15.31 17.50 -17.38
CA LYS A 206 -14.98 16.16 -17.89
C LYS A 206 -15.64 15.07 -17.05
N MET A 207 -15.61 15.19 -15.71
CA MET A 207 -16.25 14.21 -14.82
C MET A 207 -17.75 14.11 -15.04
N LYS A 208 -18.43 15.23 -15.29
CA LYS A 208 -19.86 15.26 -15.60
C LYS A 208 -20.22 14.51 -16.89
N GLN A 209 -19.27 14.34 -17.83
CA GLN A 209 -19.51 13.63 -19.08
C GLN A 209 -19.67 12.11 -18.88
N PHE A 210 -19.10 11.57 -17.78
CA PHE A 210 -19.17 10.14 -17.47
C PHE A 210 -20.40 9.75 -16.64
N GLY A 211 -21.31 10.68 -16.40
CA GLY A 211 -22.62 10.42 -15.79
C GLY A 211 -22.72 10.86 -14.33
N ARG A 212 -23.74 10.30 -13.67
CA ARG A 212 -23.95 10.47 -12.23
C ARG A 212 -23.19 9.38 -11.48
N TYR A 213 -22.68 9.72 -10.32
CA TYR A 213 -21.94 8.80 -9.46
C TYR A 213 -22.78 8.44 -8.24
N ASP A 214 -22.78 7.14 -7.91
CA ASP A 214 -23.46 6.59 -6.74
C ASP A 214 -22.53 6.59 -5.53
N ILE A 215 -21.22 6.40 -5.77
CA ILE A 215 -20.15 6.38 -4.76
C ILE A 215 -19.06 7.37 -5.16
N VAL A 216 -18.61 8.17 -4.19
CA VAL A 216 -17.44 9.05 -4.34
C VAL A 216 -16.44 8.70 -3.25
N VAL A 217 -15.22 8.35 -3.62
CA VAL A 217 -14.10 8.10 -2.70
C VAL A 217 -13.00 9.14 -2.90
N ILE A 218 -12.39 9.55 -1.77
CA ILE A 218 -11.38 10.62 -1.72
C ILE A 218 -10.17 10.14 -0.93
#